data_ad3bda5cb4ea6533c0ec667627fab134
#
_entry.id   ad3bda5cb4ea6533c0ec667627fab134
#
_cell.length_a   1.000
_cell.length_b   1.000
_cell.length_c   1.000
_cell.angle_alpha   90.00
_cell.angle_beta   90.00
_cell.angle_gamma   90.00
#
_symmetry.space_group_name_H-M   'P 1'
#
loop_
_entity.id
_entity.type
_entity.pdbx_description
1 polymer ?
#
loop_
_entity_poly.entity_id
_entity_poly.type
_entity_poly.pdbx_seq_one_letter_code
_entity_poly.pdbx_strand_id
1 'polypeptide(L)'
;MKWLLRLLAITLPIFIAESAGAVGFQYLSIPDDTGRPIELGIWYPSNSITAPTTLGDVAQTVAVNGEIAGDHLPMVIFSHGSAGRFTDRSESALVLAKAGFVAVSLTYPGDNYKDSGDKVVQILLNRPRQTSRVLDYMMQTWPGRDHLEKSEIGFYGFSAGGFTGLVAIGGTPDWKLFPVHCAADPLEGVCQQGSAAVLSRPQVAARPVSEWQHDARIKAAVLVSPGWAFSFDPSSLSKIKIPVELWGGSEDHVVPFESNVGYLQRYLPHVIAVHDVKDARHYSFLKPCSEAARALNLEICSDQPGFDRVAFQESLNRDLVRFFRSELATDK
;
A
#
# COMPACT_ATOMS: atom_id res chain seq x y z
N MET A 1 -68.96 15.31 24.24
CA MET A 1 -67.56 15.50 24.58
C MET A 1 -66.81 14.23 24.24
N LYS A 2 -66.25 14.14 23.01
CA LYS A 2 -65.55 12.93 22.48
C LYS A 2 -64.05 13.15 22.63
N TRP A 3 -63.37 12.35 23.45
CA TRP A 3 -61.93 12.35 23.61
C TRP A 3 -61.31 11.42 22.54
N LEU A 4 -60.56 11.98 21.62
CA LEU A 4 -59.75 11.27 20.67
C LEU A 4 -58.36 10.99 21.30
N LEU A 5 -58.10 9.71 21.64
CA LEU A 5 -56.76 9.26 21.99
C LEU A 5 -55.91 9.17 20.68
N ARG A 6 -54.92 10.02 20.54
CA ARG A 6 -53.87 9.90 19.55
C ARG A 6 -52.79 8.93 20.05
N LEU A 7 -52.74 7.75 19.49
CA LEU A 7 -51.61 6.81 19.64
C LEU A 7 -50.40 7.36 18.86
N LEU A 8 -49.37 7.79 19.60
CA LEU A 8 -48.05 8.08 19.01
C LEU A 8 -47.36 6.73 18.78
N ALA A 9 -47.21 6.34 17.53
CA ALA A 9 -46.31 5.24 17.12
C ALA A 9 -44.86 5.68 17.25
N ILE A 10 -44.16 5.23 18.27
CA ILE A 10 -42.72 5.41 18.40
C ILE A 10 -42.04 4.34 17.49
N THR A 11 -41.58 4.77 16.33
CA THR A 11 -40.70 3.95 15.50
C THR A 11 -39.30 3.99 16.09
N LEU A 12 -38.88 2.94 16.79
CA LEU A 12 -37.48 2.73 17.14
C LEU A 12 -36.70 2.48 15.83
N PRO A 13 -35.60 3.21 15.59
CA PRO A 13 -34.68 2.83 14.51
C PRO A 13 -34.06 1.49 14.87
N ILE A 14 -34.31 0.48 14.04
CA ILE A 14 -33.58 -0.77 14.10
C ILE A 14 -32.17 -0.45 13.60
N PHE A 15 -31.21 -0.26 14.51
CA PHE A 15 -29.81 -0.34 14.17
C PHE A 15 -29.51 -1.81 13.82
N ILE A 16 -29.50 -2.10 12.53
CA ILE A 16 -28.86 -3.33 12.03
C ILE A 16 -27.37 -3.13 12.30
N ALA A 17 -26.87 -3.72 13.39
CA ALA A 17 -25.44 -3.90 13.57
C ALA A 17 -24.98 -4.72 12.38
N GLU A 18 -24.26 -4.09 11.44
CA GLU A 18 -23.48 -4.84 10.45
C GLU A 18 -22.59 -5.81 11.25
N SER A 19 -22.90 -7.07 11.21
CA SER A 19 -22.00 -8.10 11.73
C SER A 19 -20.71 -7.93 10.96
N ALA A 20 -19.62 -7.60 11.65
CA ALA A 20 -18.30 -7.56 11.04
C ALA A 20 -18.08 -8.93 10.40
N GLY A 21 -18.20 -9.00 9.07
CA GLY A 21 -18.15 -10.24 8.30
C GLY A 21 -16.85 -10.98 8.58
N ALA A 22 -16.87 -12.30 8.52
CA ALA A 22 -15.66 -13.11 8.58
C ALA A 22 -14.72 -12.72 7.42
N VAL A 23 -13.41 -12.87 7.63
CA VAL A 23 -12.41 -12.65 6.59
C VAL A 23 -11.79 -13.98 6.20
N GLY A 24 -11.87 -14.30 4.91
CA GLY A 24 -11.15 -15.39 4.28
C GLY A 24 -9.69 -15.00 4.02
N PHE A 25 -8.80 -15.97 4.03
CA PHE A 25 -7.39 -15.79 3.72
C PHE A 25 -6.86 -16.92 2.84
N GLN A 26 -6.09 -16.55 1.82
CA GLN A 26 -5.33 -17.49 1.01
C GLN A 26 -3.85 -17.07 0.97
N TYR A 27 -2.97 -18.05 1.05
CA TYR A 27 -1.55 -17.89 0.74
C TYR A 27 -1.25 -18.62 -0.55
N LEU A 28 -0.67 -17.90 -1.51
CA LEU A 28 -0.33 -18.42 -2.82
C LEU A 28 1.10 -18.07 -3.19
N SER A 29 1.66 -18.82 -4.13
CA SER A 29 2.95 -18.54 -4.74
C SER A 29 2.80 -18.65 -6.25
N ILE A 30 3.11 -17.58 -6.96
CA ILE A 30 2.98 -17.53 -8.43
C ILE A 30 4.35 -17.38 -9.09
N PRO A 31 4.56 -17.93 -10.29
CA PRO A 31 5.84 -17.82 -10.97
C PRO A 31 6.14 -16.38 -11.41
N ASP A 32 7.42 -16.00 -11.34
CA ASP A 32 7.95 -14.76 -11.90
C ASP A 32 9.00 -15.04 -12.99
N ASP A 33 9.21 -14.08 -13.89
CA ASP A 33 10.17 -14.21 -14.99
C ASP A 33 11.63 -14.28 -14.53
N THR A 34 11.90 -13.88 -13.28
CA THR A 34 13.22 -14.02 -12.63
C THR A 34 13.52 -15.45 -12.20
N GLY A 35 12.58 -16.39 -12.33
CA GLY A 35 12.67 -17.76 -11.84
C GLY A 35 12.44 -17.91 -10.33
N ARG A 36 12.20 -16.82 -9.62
CA ARG A 36 11.87 -16.80 -8.18
C ARG A 36 10.38 -16.49 -8.01
N PRO A 37 9.64 -17.21 -7.16
CA PRO A 37 8.20 -17.01 -7.04
C PRO A 37 7.86 -15.70 -6.32
N ILE A 38 6.70 -15.11 -6.67
CA ILE A 38 6.07 -14.04 -5.91
C ILE A 38 5.12 -14.69 -4.90
N GLU A 39 5.36 -14.47 -3.60
CA GLU A 39 4.44 -14.92 -2.54
C GLU A 39 3.30 -13.90 -2.39
N LEU A 40 2.07 -14.39 -2.22
CA LEU A 40 0.86 -13.58 -2.06
C LEU A 40 0.10 -13.97 -0.80
N GLY A 41 -0.30 -12.98 -0.01
CA GLY A 41 -1.38 -13.08 0.95
C GLY A 41 -2.63 -12.40 0.38
N ILE A 42 -3.76 -13.07 0.39
CA ILE A 42 -5.03 -12.57 -0.13
C ILE A 42 -6.08 -12.64 0.97
N TRP A 43 -6.59 -11.48 1.37
CA TRP A 43 -7.70 -11.33 2.33
C TRP A 43 -8.96 -10.92 1.56
N TYR A 44 -10.10 -11.50 1.91
CA TYR A 44 -11.38 -11.25 1.22
C TYR A 44 -12.56 -11.46 2.17
N PRO A 45 -13.72 -10.85 1.90
CA PRO A 45 -14.94 -11.13 2.65
C PRO A 45 -15.30 -12.63 2.60
N SER A 46 -15.72 -13.20 3.73
CA SER A 46 -16.08 -14.62 3.80
C SER A 46 -17.24 -14.84 4.77
N ASN A 47 -18.01 -15.91 4.53
CA ASN A 47 -19.01 -16.41 5.47
C ASN A 47 -18.55 -17.67 6.22
N SER A 48 -17.32 -18.11 5.96
CA SER A 48 -16.76 -19.31 6.58
C SER A 48 -16.34 -19.07 8.03
N ILE A 49 -16.28 -20.14 8.82
CA ILE A 49 -15.84 -20.08 10.22
C ILE A 49 -14.36 -19.67 10.28
N THR A 50 -14.08 -18.66 11.07
CA THR A 50 -12.71 -18.17 11.30
C THR A 50 -12.05 -18.89 12.47
N ALA A 51 -10.71 -19.00 12.44
CA ALA A 51 -9.91 -19.52 13.53
C ALA A 51 -8.63 -18.69 13.71
N PRO A 52 -8.04 -18.61 14.91
CA PRO A 52 -6.71 -18.09 15.11
C PRO A 52 -5.70 -18.78 14.21
N THR A 53 -5.01 -18.01 13.38
CA THR A 53 -4.08 -18.52 12.35
C THR A 53 -2.80 -17.71 12.35
N THR A 54 -1.65 -18.38 12.25
CA THR A 54 -0.36 -17.71 12.09
C THR A 54 -0.06 -17.52 10.60
N LEU A 55 0.02 -16.26 10.17
CA LEU A 55 0.34 -15.85 8.81
C LEU A 55 1.78 -15.34 8.77
N GLY A 56 2.73 -16.20 8.48
CA GLY A 56 4.14 -15.85 8.61
C GLY A 56 4.52 -15.51 10.06
N ASP A 57 4.73 -14.21 10.35
CA ASP A 57 5.08 -13.69 11.67
C ASP A 57 3.91 -12.99 12.40
N VAL A 58 2.69 -13.09 11.87
CA VAL A 58 1.50 -12.40 12.39
C VAL A 58 0.40 -13.40 12.73
N ALA A 59 -0.23 -13.23 13.89
CA ALA A 59 -1.43 -13.98 14.26
C ALA A 59 -2.68 -13.17 13.90
N GLN A 60 -3.60 -13.77 13.15
CA GLN A 60 -4.91 -13.19 12.81
C GLN A 60 -6.02 -14.24 12.93
N THR A 61 -7.25 -13.78 13.15
CA THR A 61 -8.42 -14.65 13.13
C THR A 61 -9.06 -14.57 11.74
N VAL A 62 -8.86 -15.63 10.93
CA VAL A 62 -9.29 -15.71 9.53
C VAL A 62 -9.81 -17.10 9.18
N ALA A 63 -10.59 -17.21 8.10
CA ALA A 63 -11.01 -18.48 7.50
C ALA A 63 -10.02 -18.86 6.39
N VAL A 64 -9.05 -19.71 6.70
CA VAL A 64 -8.06 -20.16 5.70
C VAL A 64 -8.76 -20.93 4.58
N ASN A 65 -8.60 -20.48 3.33
CA ASN A 65 -9.28 -20.98 2.14
C ASN A 65 -10.82 -20.97 2.29
N GLY A 66 -11.35 -20.04 3.10
CA GLY A 66 -12.78 -19.88 3.28
C GLY A 66 -13.50 -19.49 1.98
N GLU A 67 -14.79 -19.74 1.92
CA GLU A 67 -15.64 -19.37 0.79
C GLU A 67 -15.73 -17.84 0.67
N ILE A 68 -15.61 -17.32 -0.57
CA ILE A 68 -15.67 -15.87 -0.83
C ILE A 68 -17.13 -15.43 -0.71
N ALA A 69 -17.37 -14.37 0.04
CA ALA A 69 -18.68 -13.75 0.19
C ALA A 69 -18.77 -12.46 -0.61
N GLY A 70 -19.85 -12.30 -1.36
CA GLY A 70 -20.13 -11.16 -2.21
C GLY A 70 -19.57 -11.29 -3.62
N ASP A 71 -20.07 -10.40 -4.48
CA ASP A 71 -19.68 -10.26 -5.88
C ASP A 71 -19.33 -8.81 -6.16
N HIS A 72 -18.68 -8.53 -7.29
CA HIS A 72 -18.22 -7.20 -7.66
C HIS A 72 -17.32 -6.55 -6.58
N LEU A 73 -16.44 -7.36 -5.99
CA LEU A 73 -15.54 -6.91 -4.94
C LEU A 73 -14.39 -6.08 -5.53
N PRO A 74 -14.21 -4.82 -5.14
CA PRO A 74 -13.04 -4.05 -5.53
C PRO A 74 -11.78 -4.65 -4.93
N MET A 75 -10.64 -4.47 -5.61
CA MET A 75 -9.37 -5.04 -5.20
C MET A 75 -8.35 -3.97 -4.84
N VAL A 76 -7.58 -4.19 -3.77
CA VAL A 76 -6.45 -3.31 -3.40
C VAL A 76 -5.16 -4.12 -3.34
N ILE A 77 -4.15 -3.68 -4.12
CA ILE A 77 -2.80 -4.26 -4.11
C ILE A 77 -1.94 -3.54 -3.07
N PHE A 78 -1.24 -4.30 -2.22
CA PHE A 78 -0.31 -3.79 -1.23
C PHE A 78 1.14 -4.05 -1.63
N SER A 79 1.93 -2.99 -1.75
CA SER A 79 3.35 -3.01 -2.07
C SER A 79 4.18 -2.58 -0.85
N HIS A 80 4.95 -3.51 -0.31
CA HIS A 80 5.78 -3.29 0.89
C HIS A 80 7.00 -2.40 0.63
N GLY A 81 7.61 -1.86 1.67
CA GLY A 81 8.90 -1.17 1.64
C GLY A 81 10.07 -2.09 1.26
N SER A 82 11.30 -1.57 1.22
CA SER A 82 12.50 -2.40 0.97
C SER A 82 12.61 -3.51 2.01
N ALA A 83 13.04 -4.69 1.57
CA ALA A 83 13.21 -5.89 2.38
C ALA A 83 11.97 -6.34 3.18
N GLY A 84 10.77 -5.91 2.78
CA GLY A 84 9.52 -6.25 3.45
C GLY A 84 8.93 -7.60 3.02
N ARG A 85 7.66 -7.80 3.34
CA ARG A 85 6.91 -9.02 3.04
C ARG A 85 5.40 -8.77 2.99
N PHE A 86 4.64 -9.75 2.52
CA PHE A 86 3.18 -9.63 2.40
C PHE A 86 2.45 -9.41 3.73
N THR A 87 3.07 -9.76 4.88
CA THR A 87 2.46 -9.55 6.21
C THR A 87 2.68 -8.18 6.80
N ASP A 88 3.48 -7.31 6.19
CA ASP A 88 3.81 -6.00 6.76
C ASP A 88 2.60 -5.09 6.96
N ARG A 89 1.56 -5.28 6.13
CA ARG A 89 0.28 -4.53 6.19
C ARG A 89 -0.93 -5.45 6.34
N SER A 90 -0.74 -6.62 6.95
CA SER A 90 -1.81 -7.61 7.17
C SER A 90 -3.02 -7.07 7.95
N GLU A 91 -2.80 -6.14 8.89
CA GLU A 91 -3.87 -5.45 9.62
C GLU A 91 -4.74 -4.58 8.69
N SER A 92 -4.09 -3.80 7.81
CA SER A 92 -4.79 -2.99 6.82
C SER A 92 -5.55 -3.86 5.81
N ALA A 93 -4.93 -4.97 5.38
CA ALA A 93 -5.58 -5.95 4.49
C ALA A 93 -6.81 -6.58 5.15
N LEU A 94 -6.70 -6.96 6.44
CA LEU A 94 -7.83 -7.49 7.22
C LEU A 94 -8.98 -6.48 7.33
N VAL A 95 -8.66 -5.20 7.60
CA VAL A 95 -9.68 -4.14 7.73
C VAL A 95 -10.36 -3.87 6.41
N LEU A 96 -9.61 -3.82 5.29
CA LEU A 96 -10.20 -3.66 3.96
C LEU A 96 -11.08 -4.87 3.57
N ALA A 97 -10.65 -6.09 3.89
CA ALA A 97 -11.47 -7.27 3.63
C ALA A 97 -12.80 -7.24 4.42
N LYS A 98 -12.78 -6.82 5.70
CA LYS A 98 -14.00 -6.56 6.48
C LYS A 98 -14.87 -5.46 5.87
N ALA A 99 -14.28 -4.54 5.14
CA ALA A 99 -14.97 -3.43 4.47
C ALA A 99 -15.49 -3.77 3.07
N GLY A 100 -15.34 -5.02 2.61
CA GLY A 100 -15.87 -5.51 1.32
C GLY A 100 -14.85 -5.54 0.19
N PHE A 101 -13.55 -5.40 0.45
CA PHE A 101 -12.50 -5.44 -0.56
C PHE A 101 -11.79 -6.79 -0.63
N VAL A 102 -11.21 -7.12 -1.77
CA VAL A 102 -10.16 -8.13 -1.87
C VAL A 102 -8.81 -7.43 -1.72
N ALA A 103 -8.09 -7.69 -0.65
CA ALA A 103 -6.78 -7.12 -0.37
C ALA A 103 -5.69 -8.13 -0.72
N VAL A 104 -4.80 -7.77 -1.64
CA VAL A 104 -3.72 -8.64 -2.14
C VAL A 104 -2.38 -8.02 -1.78
N SER A 105 -1.62 -8.68 -0.92
CA SER A 105 -0.30 -8.23 -0.51
C SER A 105 0.77 -9.19 -1.04
N LEU A 106 1.82 -8.64 -1.63
CA LEU A 106 2.86 -9.44 -2.27
C LEU A 106 4.20 -9.32 -1.54
N THR A 107 5.04 -10.36 -1.71
CA THR A 107 6.45 -10.36 -1.32
C THR A 107 7.27 -10.38 -2.60
N TYR A 108 8.04 -9.32 -2.85
CA TYR A 108 8.83 -9.19 -4.07
C TYR A 108 10.08 -10.09 -4.02
N PRO A 109 10.29 -11.01 -4.96
CA PRO A 109 11.56 -11.73 -5.07
C PRO A 109 12.71 -10.76 -5.37
N GLY A 110 13.84 -10.96 -4.70
CA GLY A 110 15.03 -10.11 -4.82
C GLY A 110 15.07 -8.87 -3.95
N ASP A 111 13.91 -8.48 -3.36
CA ASP A 111 13.81 -7.35 -2.42
C ASP A 111 12.82 -7.67 -1.30
N ASN A 112 13.15 -8.65 -0.49
CA ASN A 112 12.34 -9.05 0.66
C ASN A 112 13.22 -9.51 1.82
N TYR A 113 12.59 -9.77 2.96
CA TYR A 113 13.25 -10.11 4.23
C TYR A 113 14.11 -11.40 4.19
N LYS A 114 13.91 -12.29 3.22
CA LYS A 114 14.71 -13.52 3.02
C LYS A 114 15.69 -13.38 1.85
N ASP A 115 15.37 -12.53 0.89
CA ASP A 115 16.10 -12.39 -0.36
C ASP A 115 16.18 -10.91 -0.75
N SER A 116 17.30 -10.27 -0.44
CA SER A 116 17.62 -8.87 -0.77
C SER A 116 18.84 -8.77 -1.68
N GLY A 117 19.06 -9.78 -2.53
CA GLY A 117 20.27 -9.91 -3.34
C GLY A 117 20.27 -9.13 -4.65
N ASP A 118 19.16 -8.60 -5.10
CA ASP A 118 19.08 -7.86 -6.34
C ASP A 118 19.72 -6.46 -6.22
N LYS A 119 20.27 -5.98 -7.32
CA LYS A 119 20.79 -4.60 -7.38
C LYS A 119 19.65 -3.60 -7.42
N VAL A 120 19.83 -2.43 -6.82
CA VAL A 120 18.78 -1.39 -6.68
C VAL A 120 18.06 -1.10 -7.99
N VAL A 121 18.78 -0.92 -9.11
CA VAL A 121 18.17 -0.67 -10.42
C VAL A 121 17.24 -1.83 -10.85
N GLN A 122 17.68 -3.06 -10.61
CA GLN A 122 16.89 -4.25 -10.94
C GLN A 122 15.64 -4.35 -10.08
N ILE A 123 15.75 -4.08 -8.78
CA ILE A 123 14.62 -4.00 -7.84
C ILE A 123 13.57 -3.00 -8.37
N LEU A 124 14.01 -1.78 -8.67
CA LEU A 124 13.10 -0.70 -9.08
C LEU A 124 12.39 -0.99 -10.41
N LEU A 125 13.03 -1.71 -11.33
CA LEU A 125 12.41 -2.14 -12.60
C LEU A 125 11.49 -3.36 -12.44
N ASN A 126 11.88 -4.32 -11.59
CA ASN A 126 11.13 -5.57 -11.44
C ASN A 126 9.83 -5.37 -10.67
N ARG A 127 9.83 -4.57 -9.60
CA ARG A 127 8.64 -4.44 -8.73
C ARG A 127 7.38 -3.98 -9.48
N PRO A 128 7.40 -2.96 -10.37
CA PRO A 128 6.22 -2.61 -11.17
C PRO A 128 5.76 -3.74 -12.10
N ARG A 129 6.71 -4.49 -12.72
CA ARG A 129 6.40 -5.64 -13.58
C ARG A 129 5.76 -6.78 -12.79
N GLN A 130 6.32 -7.09 -11.62
CA GLN A 130 5.80 -8.10 -10.71
C GLN A 130 4.40 -7.71 -10.19
N THR A 131 4.16 -6.43 -9.94
CA THR A 131 2.83 -5.91 -9.60
C THR A 131 1.82 -6.17 -10.72
N SER A 132 2.16 -5.82 -11.97
CA SER A 132 1.30 -6.09 -13.13
C SER A 132 1.05 -7.60 -13.31
N ARG A 133 2.06 -8.44 -13.09
CA ARG A 133 1.92 -9.89 -13.13
C ARG A 133 0.95 -10.42 -12.07
N VAL A 134 0.98 -9.86 -10.86
CA VAL A 134 -0.01 -10.21 -9.81
C VAL A 134 -1.41 -9.81 -10.24
N LEU A 135 -1.58 -8.62 -10.84
CA LEU A 135 -2.87 -8.19 -11.39
C LEU A 135 -3.35 -9.14 -12.49
N ASP A 136 -2.47 -9.57 -13.40
CA ASP A 136 -2.82 -10.56 -14.43
C ASP A 136 -3.30 -11.88 -13.82
N TYR A 137 -2.56 -12.39 -12.82
CA TYR A 137 -2.95 -13.61 -12.12
C TYR A 137 -4.31 -13.47 -11.44
N MET A 138 -4.53 -12.39 -10.68
CA MET A 138 -5.78 -12.16 -9.95
C MET A 138 -6.99 -12.08 -10.89
N MET A 139 -6.83 -11.45 -12.05
CA MET A 139 -7.93 -11.22 -12.99
C MET A 139 -8.21 -12.40 -13.93
N GLN A 140 -7.21 -13.27 -14.17
CA GLN A 140 -7.30 -14.31 -15.20
C GLN A 140 -7.26 -15.72 -14.62
N THR A 141 -6.53 -15.96 -13.54
CA THR A 141 -6.17 -17.29 -13.05
C THR A 141 -6.66 -17.59 -11.63
N TRP A 142 -6.71 -16.58 -10.76
CA TRP A 142 -7.16 -16.78 -9.38
C TRP A 142 -8.55 -17.42 -9.34
N PRO A 143 -8.78 -18.49 -8.52
CA PRO A 143 -10.08 -19.16 -8.48
C PRO A 143 -11.26 -18.25 -8.11
N GLY A 144 -11.01 -17.20 -7.32
CA GLY A 144 -12.01 -16.19 -6.93
C GLY A 144 -12.19 -15.02 -7.90
N ARG A 145 -11.56 -15.02 -9.09
CA ARG A 145 -11.57 -13.91 -10.05
C ARG A 145 -12.97 -13.47 -10.52
N ASP A 146 -13.94 -14.36 -10.46
CA ASP A 146 -15.31 -14.07 -10.90
C ASP A 146 -16.09 -13.25 -9.87
N HIS A 147 -15.59 -13.16 -8.62
CA HIS A 147 -16.10 -12.26 -7.58
C HIS A 147 -15.52 -10.84 -7.67
N LEU A 148 -14.50 -10.60 -8.49
CA LEU A 148 -13.83 -9.29 -8.56
C LEU A 148 -14.59 -8.30 -9.45
N GLU A 149 -14.66 -7.05 -9.00
CA GLU A 149 -14.93 -5.90 -9.89
C GLU A 149 -13.62 -5.47 -10.56
N LYS A 150 -13.42 -5.93 -11.78
CA LYS A 150 -12.14 -5.79 -12.50
C LYS A 150 -11.80 -4.37 -12.92
N SER A 151 -12.77 -3.46 -12.90
CA SER A 151 -12.60 -2.05 -13.18
C SER A 151 -12.22 -1.22 -11.94
N GLU A 152 -12.27 -1.81 -10.74
CA GLU A 152 -12.09 -1.12 -9.47
C GLU A 152 -10.87 -1.65 -8.71
N ILE A 153 -9.68 -1.21 -9.13
CA ILE A 153 -8.40 -1.64 -8.57
C ILE A 153 -7.69 -0.46 -7.91
N GLY A 154 -7.44 -0.58 -6.61
CA GLY A 154 -6.64 0.33 -5.82
C GLY A 154 -5.21 -0.17 -5.63
N PHE A 155 -4.34 0.75 -5.27
CA PHE A 155 -2.95 0.47 -4.94
C PHE A 155 -2.57 1.16 -3.62
N TYR A 156 -1.92 0.43 -2.73
CA TYR A 156 -1.25 0.96 -1.55
C TYR A 156 0.24 0.69 -1.63
N GLY A 157 1.07 1.72 -1.45
CA GLY A 157 2.53 1.55 -1.45
C GLY A 157 3.21 2.29 -0.31
N PHE A 158 4.10 1.59 0.41
CA PHE A 158 4.94 2.19 1.46
C PHE A 158 6.40 2.24 1.03
N SER A 159 7.07 3.38 1.22
CA SER A 159 8.51 3.55 0.97
C SER A 159 8.89 3.17 -0.47
N ALA A 160 9.74 2.16 -0.69
CA ALA A 160 10.01 1.60 -2.02
C ALA A 160 8.74 1.10 -2.73
N GLY A 161 7.71 0.67 -1.97
CA GLY A 161 6.39 0.37 -2.50
C GLY A 161 5.66 1.60 -3.03
N GLY A 162 5.88 2.76 -2.42
CA GLY A 162 5.38 4.05 -2.92
C GLY A 162 6.01 4.43 -4.25
N PHE A 163 7.33 4.24 -4.40
CA PHE A 163 8.01 4.38 -5.71
C PHE A 163 7.40 3.43 -6.75
N THR A 164 7.22 2.16 -6.38
CA THR A 164 6.58 1.16 -7.24
C THR A 164 5.19 1.62 -7.70
N GLY A 165 4.40 2.18 -6.77
CA GLY A 165 3.08 2.73 -7.06
C GLY A 165 3.13 3.90 -8.03
N LEU A 166 4.04 4.87 -7.82
CA LEU A 166 4.22 6.00 -8.73
C LEU A 166 4.51 5.54 -10.15
N VAL A 167 5.42 4.56 -10.32
CA VAL A 167 5.69 3.96 -11.64
C VAL A 167 4.43 3.29 -12.18
N ALA A 168 3.80 2.43 -11.41
CA ALA A 168 2.63 1.66 -11.85
C ALA A 168 1.49 2.56 -12.35
N ILE A 169 1.25 3.71 -11.70
CA ILE A 169 0.17 4.65 -12.08
C ILE A 169 0.56 5.65 -13.18
N GLY A 170 1.78 5.57 -13.75
CA GLY A 170 2.19 6.35 -14.92
C GLY A 170 3.34 7.34 -14.70
N GLY A 171 3.87 7.45 -13.50
CA GLY A 171 5.07 8.23 -13.21
C GLY A 171 6.31 7.64 -13.89
N THR A 172 7.18 8.48 -14.38
CA THR A 172 8.43 8.07 -15.04
C THR A 172 9.62 8.69 -14.31
N PRO A 173 10.48 7.88 -13.66
CA PRO A 173 11.71 8.39 -13.06
C PRO A 173 12.68 8.95 -14.11
N ASP A 174 13.28 10.11 -13.79
CA ASP A 174 14.45 10.67 -14.48
C ASP A 174 15.64 10.65 -13.50
N TRP A 175 16.51 9.68 -13.69
CA TRP A 175 17.68 9.51 -12.81
C TRP A 175 18.67 10.66 -12.88
N LYS A 176 18.57 11.58 -13.85
CA LYS A 176 19.38 12.81 -13.90
C LYS A 176 19.05 13.76 -12.76
N LEU A 177 17.83 13.66 -12.22
CA LEU A 177 17.39 14.46 -11.07
C LEU A 177 18.08 14.00 -9.77
N PHE A 178 18.55 12.75 -9.70
CA PHE A 178 19.16 12.19 -8.50
C PHE A 178 20.42 12.93 -8.05
N PRO A 179 21.46 13.08 -8.90
CA PRO A 179 22.67 13.84 -8.53
C PRO A 179 22.37 15.32 -8.30
N VAL A 180 21.39 15.91 -8.99
CA VAL A 180 20.98 17.32 -8.77
C VAL A 180 20.41 17.49 -7.38
N HIS A 181 19.50 16.59 -6.97
CA HIS A 181 18.91 16.58 -5.63
C HIS A 181 19.97 16.40 -4.55
N CYS A 182 20.85 15.40 -4.68
CA CYS A 182 21.89 15.13 -3.70
C CYS A 182 22.99 16.20 -3.62
N ALA A 183 23.17 16.99 -4.66
CA ALA A 183 24.06 18.17 -4.60
C ALA A 183 23.41 19.32 -3.80
N ALA A 184 22.08 19.46 -3.85
CA ALA A 184 21.34 20.46 -3.11
C ALA A 184 21.13 20.07 -1.63
N ASP A 185 20.89 18.78 -1.36
CA ASP A 185 20.68 18.24 -0.02
C ASP A 185 21.55 16.99 0.24
N PRO A 186 22.86 17.17 0.45
CA PRO A 186 23.79 16.05 0.60
C PRO A 186 23.63 15.29 1.93
N LEU A 187 22.88 15.83 2.89
CA LEU A 187 22.64 15.21 4.19
C LEU A 187 21.39 14.34 4.21
N GLU A 188 20.56 14.38 3.18
CA GLU A 188 19.40 13.49 3.07
C GLU A 188 19.87 12.02 3.05
N GLY A 189 19.23 11.17 3.86
CA GLY A 189 19.65 9.79 4.08
C GLY A 189 19.84 8.99 2.79
N VAL A 190 18.99 9.21 1.78
CA VAL A 190 19.10 8.56 0.47
C VAL A 190 20.37 8.95 -0.27
N CYS A 191 20.85 10.16 -0.10
CA CYS A 191 22.08 10.67 -0.74
C CYS A 191 23.36 10.11 -0.10
N GLN A 192 23.27 9.67 1.15
CA GLN A 192 24.37 9.03 1.88
C GLN A 192 24.46 7.51 1.65
N GLN A 193 23.41 6.90 1.07
CA GLN A 193 23.38 5.47 0.81
C GLN A 193 24.17 5.09 -0.45
N GLY A 194 24.71 3.87 -0.48
CA GLY A 194 25.40 3.35 -1.66
C GLY A 194 24.54 3.27 -2.92
N SER A 195 23.21 3.23 -2.79
CA SER A 195 22.24 3.30 -3.88
C SER A 195 22.34 4.62 -4.65
N ALA A 196 22.59 5.76 -3.98
CA ALA A 196 22.75 7.06 -4.63
C ALA A 196 23.88 7.05 -5.67
N ALA A 197 25.02 6.48 -5.32
CA ALA A 197 26.16 6.36 -6.22
C ALA A 197 25.86 5.48 -7.45
N VAL A 198 24.99 4.47 -7.31
CA VAL A 198 24.55 3.60 -8.42
C VAL A 198 23.55 4.33 -9.31
N LEU A 199 22.54 4.96 -8.72
CA LEU A 199 21.45 5.62 -9.46
C LEU A 199 21.93 6.89 -10.18
N SER A 200 22.98 7.52 -9.70
CA SER A 200 23.62 8.70 -10.36
C SER A 200 24.56 8.34 -11.53
N ARG A 201 24.73 7.04 -11.86
CA ARG A 201 25.64 6.65 -12.96
C ARG A 201 25.04 7.03 -14.32
N PRO A 202 25.86 7.55 -15.26
CA PRO A 202 25.38 7.90 -16.61
C PRO A 202 24.65 6.78 -17.34
N GLN A 203 25.09 5.52 -17.14
CA GLN A 203 24.46 4.35 -17.75
C GLN A 203 23.04 4.09 -17.21
N VAL A 204 22.78 4.44 -15.95
CA VAL A 204 21.43 4.36 -15.34
C VAL A 204 20.57 5.50 -15.87
N ALA A 205 21.12 6.72 -15.92
CA ALA A 205 20.43 7.89 -16.45
C ALA A 205 20.07 7.77 -17.96
N ALA A 206 20.80 6.95 -18.71
CA ALA A 206 20.56 6.72 -20.13
C ALA A 206 19.58 5.58 -20.42
N ARG A 207 19.00 4.94 -19.41
CA ARG A 207 18.03 3.85 -19.62
C ARG A 207 16.75 4.36 -20.29
N PRO A 208 16.19 3.62 -21.23
CA PRO A 208 14.99 4.06 -21.94
C PRO A 208 13.76 4.06 -21.01
N VAL A 209 12.92 5.07 -21.15
CA VAL A 209 11.67 5.18 -20.39
C VAL A 209 10.69 4.04 -20.65
N SER A 210 10.82 3.34 -21.78
CA SER A 210 10.03 2.16 -22.12
C SER A 210 10.30 0.94 -21.22
N GLU A 211 11.32 0.97 -20.38
CA GLU A 211 11.57 -0.07 -19.38
C GLU A 211 10.62 0.02 -18.18
N TRP A 212 9.98 1.18 -17.94
CA TRP A 212 9.06 1.37 -16.85
C TRP A 212 7.69 0.76 -17.18
N GLN A 213 7.23 -0.12 -16.31
CA GLN A 213 5.93 -0.79 -16.49
C GLN A 213 4.83 0.00 -15.79
N HIS A 214 3.96 0.62 -16.57
CA HIS A 214 2.72 1.24 -16.09
C HIS A 214 1.57 0.25 -16.19
N ASP A 215 0.55 0.42 -15.34
CA ASP A 215 -0.64 -0.44 -15.34
C ASP A 215 -1.92 0.41 -15.21
N ALA A 216 -2.58 0.65 -16.32
CA ALA A 216 -3.77 1.49 -16.41
C ALA A 216 -5.02 0.91 -15.71
N ARG A 217 -4.93 -0.33 -15.21
CA ARG A 217 -6.00 -0.96 -14.42
C ARG A 217 -6.11 -0.34 -13.03
N ILE A 218 -5.03 0.22 -12.47
CA ILE A 218 -5.05 0.91 -11.18
C ILE A 218 -5.84 2.21 -11.31
N LYS A 219 -6.85 2.40 -10.45
CA LYS A 219 -7.80 3.53 -10.52
C LYS A 219 -7.69 4.52 -9.36
N ALA A 220 -7.08 4.10 -8.24
CA ALA A 220 -6.84 4.96 -7.08
C ALA A 220 -5.57 4.50 -6.37
N ALA A 221 -4.82 5.42 -5.74
CA ALA A 221 -3.58 5.07 -5.05
C ALA A 221 -3.43 5.78 -3.71
N VAL A 222 -2.96 5.05 -2.70
CA VAL A 222 -2.47 5.59 -1.43
C VAL A 222 -0.97 5.36 -1.37
N LEU A 223 -0.20 6.45 -1.29
CA LEU A 223 1.26 6.42 -1.28
C LEU A 223 1.77 6.94 0.07
N VAL A 224 2.44 6.08 0.81
CA VAL A 224 2.89 6.34 2.18
C VAL A 224 4.41 6.42 2.21
N SER A 225 4.93 7.57 2.62
CA SER A 225 6.37 7.90 2.61
C SER A 225 7.04 7.38 1.32
N PRO A 226 6.54 7.76 0.11
CA PRO A 226 7.01 7.21 -1.16
C PRO A 226 8.46 7.58 -1.40
N GLY A 227 9.35 6.58 -1.46
CA GLY A 227 10.79 6.82 -1.61
C GLY A 227 11.14 7.40 -2.98
N TRP A 228 12.19 8.23 -3.01
CA TRP A 228 12.78 8.81 -4.23
C TRP A 228 11.81 9.58 -5.13
N ALA A 229 10.75 10.15 -4.57
CA ALA A 229 9.74 10.85 -5.36
C ALA A 229 10.32 12.06 -6.12
N PHE A 230 11.32 12.73 -5.58
CA PHE A 230 12.07 13.81 -6.24
C PHE A 230 12.73 13.40 -7.58
N SER A 231 12.91 12.09 -7.81
CA SER A 231 13.51 11.57 -9.05
C SER A 231 12.50 11.40 -10.19
N PHE A 232 11.21 11.64 -9.97
CA PHE A 232 10.21 11.54 -11.04
C PHE A 232 10.15 12.82 -11.88
N ASP A 233 10.07 12.65 -13.20
CA ASP A 233 9.86 13.76 -14.12
C ASP A 233 8.51 14.44 -13.86
N PRO A 234 8.48 15.75 -13.54
CA PRO A 234 7.24 16.49 -13.30
C PRO A 234 6.24 16.40 -14.45
N SER A 235 6.71 16.34 -15.70
CA SER A 235 5.83 16.24 -16.87
C SER A 235 5.12 14.88 -16.95
N SER A 236 5.73 13.83 -16.40
CA SER A 236 5.09 12.51 -16.29
C SER A 236 4.08 12.48 -15.15
N LEU A 237 4.42 13.05 -13.99
CA LEU A 237 3.51 13.15 -12.84
C LEU A 237 2.23 13.93 -13.19
N SER A 238 2.35 15.03 -13.94
CA SER A 238 1.21 15.86 -14.36
C SER A 238 0.21 15.14 -15.27
N LYS A 239 0.56 13.98 -15.82
CA LYS A 239 -0.31 13.15 -16.66
C LYS A 239 -1.12 12.12 -15.85
N ILE A 240 -0.78 11.88 -14.60
CA ILE A 240 -1.50 10.96 -13.73
C ILE A 240 -2.86 11.58 -13.38
N LYS A 241 -3.95 10.89 -13.74
CA LYS A 241 -5.33 11.42 -13.59
C LYS A 241 -6.15 10.72 -12.52
N ILE A 242 -5.64 9.61 -11.99
CA ILE A 242 -6.33 8.89 -10.92
C ILE A 242 -6.21 9.65 -9.59
N PRO A 243 -7.16 9.49 -8.67
CA PRO A 243 -7.07 10.05 -7.32
C PRO A 243 -5.90 9.42 -6.55
N VAL A 244 -5.13 10.28 -5.87
CA VAL A 244 -4.00 9.88 -5.05
C VAL A 244 -4.14 10.49 -3.66
N GLU A 245 -3.95 9.66 -2.62
CA GLU A 245 -3.80 10.12 -1.24
C GLU A 245 -2.34 9.94 -0.81
N LEU A 246 -1.76 10.99 -0.21
CA LEU A 246 -0.35 11.04 0.17
C LEU A 246 -0.18 11.10 1.69
N TRP A 247 0.74 10.28 2.21
CA TRP A 247 1.10 10.26 3.61
C TRP A 247 2.61 10.40 3.79
N GLY A 248 3.04 11.19 4.77
CA GLY A 248 4.44 11.30 5.18
C GLY A 248 4.54 11.65 6.65
N GLY A 249 5.68 11.37 7.27
CA GLY A 249 5.96 11.72 8.65
C GLY A 249 6.77 13.01 8.75
N SER A 250 6.44 13.90 9.72
CA SER A 250 7.20 15.14 9.93
C SER A 250 8.62 14.87 10.43
N GLU A 251 8.86 13.71 11.04
CA GLU A 251 10.17 13.27 11.56
C GLU A 251 10.76 12.11 10.72
N ASP A 252 10.33 11.97 9.48
CA ASP A 252 10.85 10.96 8.56
C ASP A 252 12.18 11.43 7.95
N HIS A 253 13.30 10.96 8.51
CA HIS A 253 14.65 11.25 8.01
C HIS A 253 15.15 10.25 6.96
N VAL A 254 14.40 9.15 6.72
CA VAL A 254 14.70 8.16 5.68
C VAL A 254 14.13 8.61 4.34
N VAL A 255 12.89 9.10 4.36
CA VAL A 255 12.16 9.65 3.21
C VAL A 255 11.58 11.01 3.64
N PRO A 256 12.37 12.07 3.66
CA PRO A 256 11.92 13.38 4.14
C PRO A 256 10.68 13.89 3.41
N PHE A 257 9.78 14.51 4.16
CA PHE A 257 8.47 14.92 3.65
C PHE A 257 8.58 15.84 2.43
N GLU A 258 9.40 16.91 2.52
CA GLU A 258 9.45 17.97 1.50
C GLU A 258 9.96 17.48 0.14
N SER A 259 11.00 16.64 0.13
CA SER A 259 11.60 16.10 -1.09
C SER A 259 10.80 14.95 -1.71
N ASN A 260 9.84 14.40 -0.98
CA ASN A 260 9.04 13.27 -1.44
C ASN A 260 7.54 13.61 -1.49
N VAL A 261 6.83 13.63 -0.38
CA VAL A 261 5.38 13.94 -0.36
C VAL A 261 5.11 15.37 -0.85
N GLY A 262 5.87 16.36 -0.36
CA GLY A 262 5.77 17.75 -0.79
C GLY A 262 6.10 17.94 -2.27
N TYR A 263 7.06 17.16 -2.80
CA TYR A 263 7.34 17.12 -4.24
C TYR A 263 6.13 16.62 -5.03
N LEU A 264 5.55 15.49 -4.64
CA LEU A 264 4.37 14.92 -5.31
C LEU A 264 3.16 15.83 -5.24
N GLN A 265 2.91 16.48 -4.10
CA GLN A 265 1.83 17.44 -3.93
C GLN A 265 1.92 18.59 -4.95
N ARG A 266 3.12 19.01 -5.34
CA ARG A 266 3.33 20.09 -6.32
C ARG A 266 3.03 19.66 -7.75
N TYR A 267 3.24 18.40 -8.10
CA TYR A 267 3.23 17.95 -9.49
C TYR A 267 2.12 16.97 -9.86
N LEU A 268 1.49 16.30 -8.89
CA LEU A 268 0.32 15.47 -9.14
C LEU A 268 -0.94 16.35 -9.24
N PRO A 269 -1.72 16.23 -10.32
CA PRO A 269 -2.88 17.10 -10.53
C PRO A 269 -4.11 16.70 -9.71
N HIS A 270 -4.18 15.46 -9.21
CA HIS A 270 -5.35 14.92 -8.52
C HIS A 270 -4.99 14.29 -7.19
N VAL A 271 -4.47 15.11 -6.28
CA VAL A 271 -4.22 14.73 -4.88
C VAL A 271 -5.48 15.01 -4.06
N ILE A 272 -6.10 13.95 -3.53
CA ILE A 272 -7.35 14.03 -2.73
C ILE A 272 -7.06 14.55 -1.32
N ALA A 273 -5.98 14.03 -0.70
CA ALA A 273 -5.54 14.45 0.62
C ALA A 273 -4.03 14.31 0.77
N VAL A 274 -3.46 15.14 1.63
CA VAL A 274 -2.06 15.05 2.06
C VAL A 274 -2.03 15.02 3.59
N HIS A 275 -1.38 14.02 4.14
CA HIS A 275 -1.25 13.81 5.58
C HIS A 275 0.22 13.99 5.98
N ASP A 276 0.53 15.13 6.58
CA ASP A 276 1.77 15.35 7.32
C ASP A 276 1.55 14.87 8.76
N VAL A 277 2.02 13.66 9.04
CA VAL A 277 1.79 12.99 10.32
C VAL A 277 2.79 13.50 11.33
N LYS A 278 2.32 14.36 12.23
CA LYS A 278 3.15 14.96 13.28
C LYS A 278 3.85 13.89 14.11
N ASP A 279 5.13 14.08 14.38
CA ASP A 279 6.01 13.24 15.19
C ASP A 279 6.18 11.80 14.65
N ALA A 280 5.65 11.48 13.45
CA ALA A 280 5.86 10.18 12.83
C ALA A 280 7.22 10.10 12.15
N ARG A 281 7.95 9.00 12.42
CA ARG A 281 9.16 8.59 11.70
C ARG A 281 8.81 7.65 10.54
N HIS A 282 9.79 7.31 9.71
CA HIS A 282 9.59 6.39 8.58
C HIS A 282 8.91 5.08 8.99
N TYR A 283 9.42 4.45 10.03
CA TYR A 283 8.92 3.15 10.47
C TYR A 283 7.67 3.22 11.35
N SER A 284 7.19 4.42 11.71
CA SER A 284 5.90 4.60 12.38
C SER A 284 4.73 4.13 11.52
N PHE A 285 4.92 4.09 10.20
CA PHE A 285 3.94 3.57 9.25
C PHE A 285 3.88 2.03 9.19
N LEU A 286 4.80 1.32 9.80
CA LEU A 286 4.77 -0.14 9.92
C LEU A 286 3.92 -0.57 11.12
N LYS A 287 3.50 -1.85 11.12
CA LYS A 287 2.78 -2.43 12.25
C LYS A 287 3.54 -2.23 13.57
N PRO A 288 2.84 -2.12 14.71
CA PRO A 288 3.49 -2.04 16.01
C PRO A 288 4.40 -3.26 16.25
N CYS A 289 5.59 -3.00 16.80
CA CYS A 289 6.50 -4.07 17.19
C CYS A 289 6.00 -4.86 18.40
N SER A 290 6.27 -6.16 18.43
CA SER A 290 6.10 -6.97 19.62
C SER A 290 7.00 -6.45 20.76
N GLU A 291 6.66 -6.78 22.00
CA GLU A 291 7.47 -6.43 23.18
C GLU A 291 8.92 -6.93 23.04
N ALA A 292 9.09 -8.18 22.58
CA ALA A 292 10.41 -8.76 22.33
C ALA A 292 11.21 -7.97 21.29
N ALA A 293 10.58 -7.52 20.19
CA ALA A 293 11.26 -6.72 19.17
C ALA A 293 11.62 -5.32 19.69
N ARG A 294 10.75 -4.70 20.51
CA ARG A 294 11.06 -3.40 21.15
C ARG A 294 12.25 -3.50 22.12
N ALA A 295 12.36 -4.61 22.85
CA ALA A 295 13.47 -4.84 23.77
C ALA A 295 14.85 -4.90 23.07
N LEU A 296 14.87 -5.15 21.76
CA LEU A 296 16.09 -5.11 20.94
C LEU A 296 16.50 -3.70 20.51
N ASN A 297 15.73 -2.67 20.87
CA ASN A 297 15.97 -1.26 20.50
C ASN A 297 16.25 -1.05 19.00
N LEU A 298 15.58 -1.81 18.13
CA LEU A 298 15.70 -1.66 16.69
C LEU A 298 15.08 -0.33 16.25
N GLU A 299 15.71 0.37 15.31
CA GLU A 299 15.21 1.61 14.74
C GLU A 299 13.77 1.48 14.20
N ILE A 300 13.46 0.36 13.57
CA ILE A 300 12.13 0.02 13.06
C ILE A 300 11.03 0.01 14.14
N CYS A 301 11.42 -0.14 15.41
CA CYS A 301 10.52 -0.16 16.56
C CYS A 301 10.52 1.16 17.35
N SER A 302 11.33 2.15 16.93
CA SER A 302 11.54 3.40 17.64
C SER A 302 10.64 4.50 17.08
N ASP A 303 9.76 5.04 17.93
CA ASP A 303 8.94 6.21 17.63
C ASP A 303 9.44 7.44 18.39
N GLN A 304 8.96 8.62 18.03
CA GLN A 304 9.14 9.83 18.84
C GLN A 304 8.46 9.67 20.18
N PRO A 305 9.01 10.26 21.27
CA PRO A 305 8.35 10.26 22.57
C PRO A 305 6.92 10.84 22.47
N GLY A 306 5.93 10.06 22.94
CA GLY A 306 4.52 10.44 22.89
C GLY A 306 3.78 10.04 21.62
N PHE A 307 4.43 9.52 20.60
CA PHE A 307 3.76 8.99 19.41
C PHE A 307 3.12 7.61 19.70
N ASP A 308 1.81 7.54 19.60
CA ASP A 308 1.04 6.29 19.77
C ASP A 308 0.87 5.60 18.39
N ARG A 309 1.80 4.69 18.05
CA ARG A 309 1.76 3.94 16.79
C ARG A 309 0.50 3.09 16.64
N VAL A 310 -0.05 2.56 17.73
CA VAL A 310 -1.26 1.73 17.67
C VAL A 310 -2.46 2.57 17.26
N ALA A 311 -2.71 3.67 17.99
CA ALA A 311 -3.80 4.58 17.66
C ALA A 311 -3.66 5.20 16.26
N PHE A 312 -2.42 5.51 15.86
CA PHE A 312 -2.10 5.99 14.50
C PHE A 312 -2.47 4.96 13.43
N GLN A 313 -2.05 3.70 13.59
CA GLN A 313 -2.36 2.63 12.63
C GLN A 313 -3.87 2.39 12.51
N GLU A 314 -4.62 2.47 13.60
CA GLU A 314 -6.08 2.42 13.57
C GLU A 314 -6.69 3.58 12.76
N SER A 315 -6.15 4.80 12.92
CA SER A 315 -6.59 5.95 12.14
C SER A 315 -6.28 5.79 10.67
N LEU A 316 -5.04 5.43 10.32
CA LEU A 316 -4.63 5.15 8.95
C LEU A 316 -5.53 4.10 8.29
N ASN A 317 -5.85 3.01 8.99
CA ASN A 317 -6.73 1.97 8.46
C ASN A 317 -8.17 2.47 8.21
N ARG A 318 -8.72 3.35 9.07
CA ARG A 318 -10.03 3.98 8.81
C ARG A 318 -9.99 4.88 7.58
N ASP A 319 -8.91 5.65 7.42
CA ASP A 319 -8.73 6.55 6.28
C ASP A 319 -8.54 5.76 4.97
N LEU A 320 -7.80 4.65 4.99
CA LEU A 320 -7.69 3.74 3.84
C LEU A 320 -9.05 3.22 3.37
N VAL A 321 -9.88 2.75 4.31
CA VAL A 321 -11.24 2.27 3.98
C VAL A 321 -12.08 3.41 3.39
N ARG A 322 -12.04 4.60 4.01
CA ARG A 322 -12.77 5.77 3.51
C ARG A 322 -12.34 6.12 2.09
N PHE A 323 -11.03 6.27 1.85
CA PHE A 323 -10.48 6.62 0.54
C PHE A 323 -10.88 5.60 -0.54
N PHE A 324 -10.60 4.31 -0.32
CA PHE A 324 -10.90 3.32 -1.34
C PHE A 324 -12.40 3.12 -1.56
N ARG A 325 -13.25 3.32 -0.55
CA ARG A 325 -14.70 3.32 -0.75
C ARG A 325 -15.16 4.50 -1.60
N SER A 326 -14.63 5.71 -1.38
CA SER A 326 -15.02 6.88 -2.17
C SER A 326 -14.51 6.83 -3.61
N GLU A 327 -13.33 6.24 -3.83
CA GLU A 327 -12.67 6.32 -5.14
C GLU A 327 -12.84 5.06 -6.01
N LEU A 328 -13.18 3.91 -5.42
CA LEU A 328 -13.36 2.66 -6.14
C LEU A 328 -14.81 2.17 -6.13
N ALA A 329 -15.52 2.27 -4.99
CA ALA A 329 -16.91 1.86 -4.91
C ALA A 329 -17.81 3.01 -5.40
N THR A 330 -17.87 3.21 -6.70
CA THR A 330 -18.90 4.09 -7.26
C THR A 330 -20.24 3.38 -7.10
N ASP A 331 -21.10 3.93 -6.22
CA ASP A 331 -22.52 3.59 -6.20
C ASP A 331 -23.06 3.75 -7.63
N LYS A 332 -23.31 2.62 -8.29
CA LYS A 332 -24.02 2.54 -9.56
C LYS A 332 -25.47 2.23 -9.31
#